data_b9e5c22b3f3598b292919af02c8491e6
#
_entry.id   b9e5c22b3f3598b292919af02c8491e6
#
_cell.length_a   1.000
_cell.length_b   1.000
_cell.length_c   1.000
_cell.angle_alpha   90.00
_cell.angle_beta   90.00
_cell.angle_gamma   90.00
#
_symmetry.space_group_name_H-M   'P 1'
#
loop_
_entity.id
_entity.type
_entity.pdbx_description
1 polymer ?
#
loop_
_entity_poly.entity_id
_entity_poly.type
_entity_poly.pdbx_seq_one_letter_code
_entity_poly.pdbx_strand_id
1 'polypeptide(L)'
;MYVLAFDRDWTVDLNPHPRREAVPLEWVRYWAHEANHEVWAIGNQDLVEEADIPGTVESIRRRDGHVDALGEQDDYGEYEWWPERKERLRILAELFPDAEGYIVVDDLDLGHVDGWEHYHAWDFVEHVRQGRLGLSAPPSTGLSPDGGFESGDAVREVLADGYVFELTHRTDGERKTHLVTHFEPDRPSMTPLKGPPAFWFEPVGNDERFSARLPEVEALQPVPYERLADPLSGAAFAAVRKQFDEDPASVDKATLQTMLADAATDAVSVDRREALRLAITTVESRANARKVAVDTTFVLLSEEPTALDRAALQALHETATSEPAVLTDHVGDLAAYASQDSMYQQAATRCLMELAEADTASVLDAVPALEAAATAETEATQNYAVYALSRVAGAHPEEVFPAIDALIEAMQSEDETTQTNALAALGKIASDYPDAAEPIVDELVAVLDCDAKRVRNNAVGLLGDLAQEHPAVVIEYADQIAARLEDNNIQARVNASIALQRAGEADPVAIRAQQDRLEAALEDPSPEVRANVCSLIGNAYVSVPIETLAEMKENDLDETVRERAGWAISRLD
;
A
#
# COMPACT_ATOMS: atom_id res chain seq x y z
N MET A 1 -27.55 19.22 -24.65
CA MET A 1 -28.46 18.60 -23.65
C MET A 1 -27.80 17.33 -23.17
N TYR A 2 -27.60 17.18 -21.86
CA TYR A 2 -27.14 15.94 -21.25
C TYR A 2 -28.30 15.07 -20.79
N VAL A 3 -28.08 13.76 -20.72
CA VAL A 3 -28.94 12.81 -20.01
C VAL A 3 -28.30 12.48 -18.69
N LEU A 4 -28.96 12.80 -17.58
CA LEU A 4 -28.48 12.60 -16.23
C LEU A 4 -29.34 11.52 -15.56
N ALA A 5 -28.72 10.53 -14.96
CA ALA A 5 -29.39 9.41 -14.31
C ALA A 5 -28.94 9.32 -12.85
N PHE A 6 -29.85 9.38 -11.90
CA PHE A 6 -29.55 9.39 -10.47
C PHE A 6 -30.14 8.17 -9.77
N ASP A 7 -29.34 7.57 -8.88
CA ASP A 7 -29.87 6.79 -7.76
C ASP A 7 -30.34 7.75 -6.66
N ARG A 8 -31.10 7.25 -5.70
CA ARG A 8 -31.56 8.01 -4.55
C ARG A 8 -30.66 7.82 -3.33
N ASP A 9 -30.52 6.56 -2.95
CA ASP A 9 -29.89 6.21 -1.69
C ASP A 9 -28.38 6.38 -1.81
N TRP A 10 -27.78 7.07 -0.81
CA TRP A 10 -26.38 7.45 -0.76
C TRP A 10 -25.86 8.31 -1.91
N THR A 11 -26.76 8.73 -2.80
CA THR A 11 -26.46 9.53 -3.98
C THR A 11 -27.05 10.93 -3.89
N VAL A 12 -28.33 11.05 -3.55
CA VAL A 12 -29.03 12.35 -3.38
C VAL A 12 -29.19 12.62 -1.87
N ASP A 13 -29.18 13.87 -1.46
CA ASP A 13 -29.22 14.32 -0.06
C ASP A 13 -30.54 14.03 0.70
N LEU A 14 -31.44 13.30 0.11
CA LEU A 14 -32.63 12.72 0.74
C LEU A 14 -32.31 11.57 1.69
N ASN A 15 -31.36 10.72 1.29
CA ASN A 15 -30.79 9.63 2.11
C ASN A 15 -29.28 9.57 1.87
N PRO A 16 -28.52 10.56 2.36
CA PRO A 16 -27.12 10.72 2.04
C PRO A 16 -26.27 9.62 2.67
N HIS A 17 -25.14 9.33 2.04
CA HIS A 17 -24.13 8.49 2.66
C HIS A 17 -23.62 9.13 3.97
N PRO A 18 -23.53 8.37 5.09
CA PRO A 18 -23.28 8.95 6.42
C PRO A 18 -21.92 9.65 6.57
N ARG A 19 -21.03 9.54 5.59
CA ARG A 19 -19.66 10.09 5.65
C ARG A 19 -19.21 10.74 4.36
N ARG A 20 -20.08 11.00 3.40
CA ARG A 20 -19.71 11.56 2.09
C ARG A 20 -20.79 12.49 1.58
N GLU A 21 -20.37 13.48 0.80
CA GLU A 21 -21.27 14.45 0.20
C GLU A 21 -22.19 13.77 -0.81
N ALA A 22 -23.47 14.15 -0.75
CA ALA A 22 -24.50 13.73 -1.70
C ALA A 22 -24.81 14.87 -2.67
N VAL A 23 -25.42 14.54 -3.80
CA VAL A 23 -25.94 15.54 -4.74
C VAL A 23 -27.14 16.23 -4.11
N PRO A 24 -27.15 17.58 -3.99
CA PRO A 24 -28.31 18.29 -3.50
C PRO A 24 -29.56 18.02 -4.35
N LEU A 25 -30.68 17.71 -3.73
CA LEU A 25 -31.94 17.44 -4.42
C LEU A 25 -32.36 18.63 -5.32
N GLU A 26 -32.09 19.84 -4.87
CA GLU A 26 -32.37 21.06 -5.64
C GLU A 26 -31.54 21.14 -6.93
N TRP A 27 -30.33 20.60 -6.97
CA TRP A 27 -29.53 20.51 -8.20
C TRP A 27 -30.19 19.56 -9.20
N VAL A 28 -30.70 18.42 -8.73
CA VAL A 28 -31.42 17.43 -9.55
C VAL A 28 -32.68 18.10 -10.15
N ARG A 29 -33.45 18.81 -9.31
CA ARG A 29 -34.65 19.56 -9.75
C ARG A 29 -34.31 20.69 -10.73
N TYR A 30 -33.24 21.46 -10.45
CA TYR A 30 -32.80 22.54 -11.33
C TYR A 30 -32.44 22.01 -12.73
N TRP A 31 -31.66 20.94 -12.80
CA TRP A 31 -31.29 20.35 -14.09
C TRP A 31 -32.50 19.78 -14.83
N ALA A 32 -33.44 19.22 -14.12
CA ALA A 32 -34.68 18.66 -14.70
C ALA A 32 -35.63 19.72 -15.24
N HIS A 33 -35.79 20.82 -14.50
CA HIS A 33 -36.92 21.75 -14.78
C HIS A 33 -36.48 23.12 -15.31
N GLU A 34 -35.21 23.52 -15.08
CA GLU A 34 -34.75 24.86 -15.44
C GLU A 34 -33.58 24.86 -16.42
N ALA A 35 -32.69 23.86 -16.36
CA ALA A 35 -31.43 23.83 -17.13
C ALA A 35 -31.49 23.05 -18.46
N ASN A 36 -32.68 22.64 -18.92
CA ASN A 36 -32.91 21.95 -20.19
C ASN A 36 -32.05 20.67 -20.39
N HIS A 37 -31.93 19.85 -19.34
CA HIS A 37 -31.37 18.51 -19.37
C HIS A 37 -32.48 17.45 -19.23
N GLU A 38 -32.17 16.21 -19.62
CA GLU A 38 -33.04 15.05 -19.36
C GLU A 38 -32.55 14.37 -18.08
N VAL A 39 -33.35 14.40 -17.03
CA VAL A 39 -33.00 13.89 -15.70
C VAL A 39 -33.90 12.74 -15.32
N TRP A 40 -33.33 11.61 -14.88
CA TRP A 40 -34.06 10.36 -14.69
C TRP A 40 -33.66 9.66 -13.38
N ALA A 41 -34.65 9.08 -12.68
CA ALA A 41 -34.41 8.19 -11.55
C ALA A 41 -34.19 6.75 -12.04
N ILE A 42 -33.02 6.17 -11.69
CA ILE A 42 -32.65 4.81 -12.11
C ILE A 42 -32.57 3.81 -10.96
N GLY A 43 -32.47 4.28 -9.74
CA GLY A 43 -32.37 3.44 -8.53
C GLY A 43 -33.73 3.32 -7.84
N ASN A 44 -33.78 3.80 -6.61
CA ASN A 44 -35.03 3.86 -5.84
C ASN A 44 -36.05 4.80 -6.51
N GLN A 45 -37.24 4.27 -6.74
CA GLN A 45 -38.29 5.01 -7.49
C GLN A 45 -38.96 6.13 -6.68
N ASP A 46 -38.71 6.21 -5.35
CA ASP A 46 -39.20 7.35 -4.54
C ASP A 46 -38.64 8.70 -5.04
N LEU A 47 -37.42 8.68 -5.64
CA LEU A 47 -36.81 9.87 -6.24
C LEU A 47 -37.68 10.48 -7.36
N VAL A 48 -38.53 9.68 -8.00
CA VAL A 48 -39.50 10.14 -9.01
C VAL A 48 -40.46 11.20 -8.44
N GLU A 49 -41.03 10.92 -7.26
CA GLU A 49 -41.93 11.85 -6.58
C GLU A 49 -41.17 12.99 -5.89
N GLU A 50 -40.02 12.65 -5.26
CA GLU A 50 -39.23 13.61 -4.50
C GLU A 50 -38.57 14.68 -5.37
N ALA A 51 -38.12 14.34 -6.58
CA ALA A 51 -37.52 15.30 -7.51
C ALA A 51 -38.46 15.78 -8.63
N ASP A 52 -39.65 15.20 -8.75
CA ASP A 52 -40.60 15.42 -9.86
C ASP A 52 -39.93 15.11 -11.23
N ILE A 53 -39.28 13.94 -11.33
CA ILE A 53 -38.54 13.46 -12.51
C ILE A 53 -39.08 12.10 -12.98
N PRO A 54 -38.95 11.74 -14.26
CA PRO A 54 -39.32 10.42 -14.74
C PRO A 54 -38.39 9.32 -14.22
N GLY A 55 -38.94 8.12 -14.04
CA GLY A 55 -38.20 6.94 -13.61
C GLY A 55 -38.28 5.76 -14.59
N THR A 56 -37.86 4.57 -14.12
CA THR A 56 -37.78 3.36 -14.94
C THR A 56 -39.10 3.00 -15.65
N VAL A 57 -40.23 3.12 -14.98
CA VAL A 57 -41.58 2.83 -15.57
C VAL A 57 -41.83 3.70 -16.78
N GLU A 58 -41.57 5.00 -16.67
CA GLU A 58 -41.77 5.95 -17.75
C GLU A 58 -40.80 5.72 -18.91
N SER A 59 -39.54 5.32 -18.64
CA SER A 59 -38.56 5.01 -19.69
C SER A 59 -39.01 3.81 -20.55
N ILE A 60 -39.54 2.76 -19.94
CA ILE A 60 -40.11 1.59 -20.64
C ILE A 60 -41.36 1.99 -21.43
N ARG A 61 -42.26 2.77 -20.81
CA ARG A 61 -43.47 3.25 -21.51
C ARG A 61 -43.11 4.09 -22.73
N ARG A 62 -42.12 4.96 -22.67
CA ARG A 62 -41.69 5.77 -23.81
C ARG A 62 -41.03 4.92 -24.91
N ARG A 63 -40.24 3.90 -24.55
CA ARG A 63 -39.61 3.00 -25.52
C ARG A 63 -40.62 2.07 -26.20
N ASP A 64 -41.45 1.36 -25.43
CA ASP A 64 -42.26 0.23 -25.91
C ASP A 64 -43.72 0.60 -26.16
N GLY A 65 -44.20 1.74 -25.65
CA GLY A 65 -45.61 2.16 -25.71
C GLY A 65 -46.49 1.49 -24.64
N HIS A 66 -45.97 0.55 -23.88
CA HIS A 66 -46.63 -0.17 -22.79
C HIS A 66 -45.58 -0.62 -21.73
N VAL A 67 -46.05 -1.13 -20.61
CA VAL A 67 -45.19 -1.56 -19.47
C VAL A 67 -45.23 -3.06 -19.20
N ASP A 68 -45.69 -3.86 -20.16
CA ASP A 68 -45.88 -5.29 -20.00
C ASP A 68 -44.56 -6.05 -19.65
N ALA A 69 -43.44 -5.45 -19.99
CA ALA A 69 -42.11 -6.01 -19.65
C ALA A 69 -41.84 -6.00 -18.13
N LEU A 70 -42.57 -5.25 -17.33
CA LEU A 70 -42.44 -5.18 -15.88
C LEU A 70 -43.30 -6.22 -15.14
N GLY A 71 -44.16 -6.96 -15.83
CA GLY A 71 -45.08 -7.91 -15.23
C GLY A 71 -46.31 -7.24 -14.58
N GLU A 72 -47.01 -8.01 -13.74
CA GLU A 72 -48.17 -7.50 -13.00
C GLU A 72 -47.73 -6.65 -11.80
N GLN A 73 -48.57 -5.68 -11.43
CA GLN A 73 -48.38 -4.86 -10.24
C GLN A 73 -49.05 -5.54 -9.03
N ASP A 74 -48.36 -5.56 -7.92
CA ASP A 74 -48.90 -6.07 -6.65
C ASP A 74 -49.89 -5.09 -5.98
N ASP A 75 -50.45 -5.48 -4.82
CA ASP A 75 -51.42 -4.64 -4.06
C ASP A 75 -50.79 -3.34 -3.49
N TYR A 76 -49.46 -3.22 -3.53
CA TYR A 76 -48.69 -2.04 -3.08
C TYR A 76 -48.22 -1.17 -4.25
N GLY A 77 -48.54 -1.58 -5.49
CA GLY A 77 -48.14 -0.86 -6.70
C GLY A 77 -46.72 -1.20 -7.20
N GLU A 78 -46.08 -2.22 -6.65
CA GLU A 78 -44.77 -2.65 -7.11
C GLU A 78 -44.89 -3.65 -8.27
N TYR A 79 -44.01 -3.55 -9.27
CA TYR A 79 -43.99 -4.44 -10.44
C TYR A 79 -43.22 -5.72 -10.14
N GLU A 80 -43.65 -6.82 -10.74
CA GLU A 80 -43.05 -8.16 -10.56
C GLU A 80 -41.59 -8.20 -11.01
N TRP A 81 -41.19 -7.45 -12.03
CA TRP A 81 -39.86 -7.45 -12.62
C TRP A 81 -39.33 -6.04 -12.83
N TRP A 82 -38.07 -5.86 -12.49
CA TRP A 82 -37.32 -4.66 -12.75
C TRP A 82 -36.11 -4.95 -13.62
N PRO A 83 -35.84 -4.19 -14.71
CA PRO A 83 -34.58 -4.34 -15.46
C PRO A 83 -33.39 -3.97 -14.57
N GLU A 84 -32.24 -4.64 -14.82
CA GLU A 84 -31.00 -4.28 -14.15
C GLU A 84 -30.64 -2.81 -14.42
N ARG A 85 -29.90 -2.17 -13.51
CA ARG A 85 -29.48 -0.76 -13.64
C ARG A 85 -28.82 -0.46 -14.98
N LYS A 86 -27.93 -1.35 -15.46
CA LYS A 86 -27.26 -1.21 -16.77
C LYS A 86 -28.25 -1.25 -17.94
N GLU A 87 -29.30 -2.02 -17.84
CA GLU A 87 -30.34 -2.08 -18.86
C GLU A 87 -31.19 -0.80 -18.87
N ARG A 88 -31.48 -0.24 -17.69
CA ARG A 88 -32.17 1.06 -17.58
C ARG A 88 -31.36 2.17 -18.26
N LEU A 89 -30.04 2.19 -18.08
CA LEU A 89 -29.16 3.15 -18.76
C LEU A 89 -29.16 2.97 -20.29
N ARG A 90 -29.18 1.73 -20.79
CA ARG A 90 -29.28 1.47 -22.23
C ARG A 90 -30.60 1.94 -22.81
N ILE A 91 -31.72 1.72 -22.10
CA ILE A 91 -33.06 2.24 -22.50
C ILE A 91 -33.01 3.76 -22.61
N LEU A 92 -32.41 4.46 -21.67
CA LEU A 92 -32.28 5.91 -21.72
C LEU A 92 -31.40 6.37 -22.91
N ALA A 93 -30.32 5.70 -23.19
CA ALA A 93 -29.49 6.03 -24.36
C ALA A 93 -30.23 5.80 -25.70
N GLU A 94 -31.09 4.78 -25.76
CA GLU A 94 -31.95 4.53 -26.93
C GLU A 94 -33.02 5.61 -27.11
N LEU A 95 -33.56 6.16 -26.00
CA LEU A 95 -34.56 7.23 -26.04
C LEU A 95 -33.98 8.59 -26.45
N PHE A 96 -32.73 8.83 -26.17
CA PHE A 96 -32.05 10.12 -26.39
C PHE A 96 -30.76 10.00 -27.20
N PRO A 97 -30.79 9.44 -28.43
CA PRO A 97 -29.61 9.16 -29.20
C PRO A 97 -28.77 10.39 -29.61
N ASP A 98 -29.39 11.59 -29.56
CA ASP A 98 -28.76 12.85 -29.92
C ASP A 98 -28.26 13.65 -28.70
N ALA A 99 -28.17 13.03 -27.52
CA ALA A 99 -27.64 13.69 -26.33
C ALA A 99 -26.13 14.00 -26.48
N GLU A 100 -25.71 15.13 -25.93
CA GLU A 100 -24.29 15.55 -25.92
C GLU A 100 -23.41 14.65 -25.02
N GLY A 101 -24.03 14.02 -24.01
CA GLY A 101 -23.37 13.08 -23.10
C GLY A 101 -24.38 12.46 -22.14
N TYR A 102 -23.95 11.37 -21.55
CA TYR A 102 -24.72 10.58 -20.58
C TYR A 102 -23.92 10.45 -19.30
N ILE A 103 -24.52 10.87 -18.20
CA ILE A 103 -23.89 10.82 -16.88
C ILE A 103 -24.80 10.05 -15.93
N VAL A 104 -24.23 9.07 -15.24
CA VAL A 104 -24.90 8.35 -14.17
C VAL A 104 -24.22 8.62 -12.84
N VAL A 105 -25.00 8.95 -11.82
CA VAL A 105 -24.55 9.14 -10.45
C VAL A 105 -25.21 8.07 -9.57
N ASP A 106 -24.40 7.20 -9.03
CA ASP A 106 -24.83 5.98 -8.30
C ASP A 106 -23.75 5.62 -7.27
N ASP A 107 -24.14 5.09 -6.11
CA ASP A 107 -23.22 4.62 -5.08
C ASP A 107 -22.60 3.26 -5.42
N LEU A 108 -23.23 2.49 -6.30
CA LEU A 108 -22.72 1.21 -6.79
C LEU A 108 -21.79 1.42 -8.00
N ASP A 109 -20.68 0.67 -8.02
CA ASP A 109 -19.86 0.60 -9.22
C ASP A 109 -20.60 -0.17 -10.32
N LEU A 110 -21.19 0.57 -11.25
CA LEU A 110 -21.91 0.00 -12.38
C LEU A 110 -20.97 -0.61 -13.44
N GLY A 111 -19.65 -0.45 -13.28
CA GLY A 111 -18.66 -0.81 -14.29
C GLY A 111 -18.90 -0.05 -15.61
N HIS A 112 -18.27 -0.53 -16.68
CA HIS A 112 -18.43 0.13 -17.98
C HIS A 112 -19.82 -0.12 -18.58
N VAL A 113 -20.51 0.99 -18.92
CA VAL A 113 -21.71 1.01 -19.76
C VAL A 113 -21.39 1.93 -20.94
N ASP A 114 -21.50 1.38 -22.17
CA ASP A 114 -21.11 2.10 -23.37
C ASP A 114 -21.83 3.46 -23.49
N GLY A 115 -21.05 4.52 -23.61
CA GLY A 115 -21.54 5.90 -23.76
C GLY A 115 -21.85 6.62 -22.46
N TRP A 116 -21.83 5.95 -21.29
CA TRP A 116 -22.12 6.55 -19.99
C TRP A 116 -20.84 6.85 -19.20
N GLU A 117 -20.77 8.02 -18.61
CA GLU A 117 -19.78 8.38 -17.58
C GLU A 117 -20.40 8.14 -16.21
N HIS A 118 -19.75 7.31 -15.38
CA HIS A 118 -20.20 6.97 -14.03
C HIS A 118 -19.42 7.79 -13.00
N TYR A 119 -20.15 8.36 -12.05
CA TYR A 119 -19.62 9.09 -10.91
C TYR A 119 -20.26 8.62 -9.61
N HIS A 120 -19.50 8.58 -8.54
CA HIS A 120 -20.06 8.63 -7.20
C HIS A 120 -20.52 10.07 -6.88
N ALA A 121 -21.48 10.22 -5.98
CA ALA A 121 -22.09 11.53 -5.68
C ALA A 121 -21.05 12.61 -5.32
N TRP A 122 -20.11 12.29 -4.46
CA TRP A 122 -19.07 13.22 -4.00
C TRP A 122 -18.11 13.64 -5.12
N ASP A 123 -17.72 12.73 -6.01
CA ASP A 123 -16.89 13.05 -7.17
C ASP A 123 -17.66 13.90 -8.18
N PHE A 124 -18.94 13.59 -8.36
CA PHE A 124 -19.82 14.33 -9.25
C PHE A 124 -20.00 15.78 -8.81
N VAL A 125 -20.32 15.99 -7.52
CA VAL A 125 -20.50 17.32 -6.94
C VAL A 125 -19.23 18.16 -7.08
N GLU A 126 -18.08 17.58 -6.82
CA GLU A 126 -16.79 18.26 -7.00
C GLU A 126 -16.57 18.66 -8.48
N HIS A 127 -16.82 17.74 -9.42
CA HIS A 127 -16.64 18.02 -10.86
C HIS A 127 -17.59 19.11 -11.37
N VAL A 128 -18.83 19.13 -10.88
CA VAL A 128 -19.80 20.19 -11.21
C VAL A 128 -19.32 21.54 -10.69
N ARG A 129 -18.91 21.62 -9.41
CA ARG A 129 -18.38 22.87 -8.82
C ARG A 129 -17.15 23.40 -9.54
N GLN A 130 -16.29 22.49 -10.03
CA GLN A 130 -15.09 22.84 -10.79
C GLN A 130 -15.36 23.14 -12.28
N GLY A 131 -16.63 23.04 -12.72
CA GLY A 131 -17.01 23.26 -14.12
C GLY A 131 -16.45 22.26 -15.13
N ARG A 132 -16.09 21.04 -14.67
CA ARG A 132 -15.45 20.01 -15.50
C ARG A 132 -16.43 19.24 -16.38
N LEU A 133 -17.71 19.20 -16.01
CA LEU A 133 -18.73 18.39 -16.71
C LEU A 133 -19.58 19.18 -17.69
N GLY A 134 -19.35 20.49 -17.84
CA GLY A 134 -20.24 21.35 -18.66
C GLY A 134 -21.62 21.54 -18.03
N LEU A 135 -21.85 21.05 -16.81
CA LEU A 135 -23.01 21.27 -15.99
C LEU A 135 -22.75 22.47 -15.06
N SER A 136 -23.75 23.32 -14.90
CA SER A 136 -23.69 24.40 -13.91
C SER A 136 -24.53 24.00 -12.70
N ALA A 137 -24.02 24.22 -11.51
CA ALA A 137 -24.85 24.23 -10.31
C ALA A 137 -25.90 25.35 -10.43
N PRO A 138 -27.06 25.24 -9.78
CA PRO A 138 -28.01 26.33 -9.71
C PRO A 138 -27.28 27.61 -9.26
N PRO A 139 -27.65 28.79 -9.79
CA PRO A 139 -27.13 30.03 -9.27
C PRO A 139 -27.48 30.10 -7.78
N SER A 140 -26.44 30.18 -6.91
CA SER A 140 -26.66 30.37 -5.48
C SER A 140 -27.52 31.61 -5.29
N THR A 141 -28.75 31.42 -4.83
CA THR A 141 -29.62 32.52 -4.45
C THR A 141 -29.07 33.12 -3.16
N GLY A 142 -28.31 34.18 -3.33
CA GLY A 142 -27.53 34.81 -2.26
C GLY A 142 -28.34 35.28 -1.07
N LEU A 143 -27.68 36.01 -0.22
CA LEU A 143 -28.19 36.69 0.97
C LEU A 143 -29.50 37.49 0.66
N SER A 144 -30.47 37.35 1.55
CA SER A 144 -31.65 38.22 1.59
C SER A 144 -31.25 39.70 1.62
N PRO A 145 -32.07 40.61 1.04
CA PRO A 145 -31.81 42.04 1.10
C PRO A 145 -31.60 42.61 2.51
N ASP A 146 -32.10 41.90 3.54
CA ASP A 146 -31.94 42.25 4.96
C ASP A 146 -30.74 41.56 5.62
N GLY A 147 -29.88 40.83 4.87
CA GLY A 147 -28.60 40.25 5.34
C GLY A 147 -28.67 38.84 5.95
N GLY A 148 -29.83 38.17 5.92
CA GLY A 148 -30.00 36.79 6.39
C GLY A 148 -30.03 35.76 5.25
N PHE A 149 -30.10 34.49 5.57
CA PHE A 149 -30.21 33.38 4.60
C PHE A 149 -31.67 33.12 4.22
N GLU A 150 -31.95 33.00 2.93
CA GLU A 150 -33.30 32.72 2.42
C GLU A 150 -33.73 31.27 2.59
N SER A 151 -32.79 30.35 2.61
CA SER A 151 -33.05 28.92 2.74
C SER A 151 -31.99 28.19 3.63
N GLY A 152 -32.38 27.04 4.17
CA GLY A 152 -31.44 26.16 4.87
C GLY A 152 -30.31 25.67 3.99
N ASP A 153 -30.55 25.56 2.70
CA ASP A 153 -29.58 25.07 1.72
C ASP A 153 -28.48 26.10 1.45
N ALA A 154 -28.82 27.39 1.45
CA ALA A 154 -27.85 28.48 1.38
C ALA A 154 -26.88 28.48 2.62
N VAL A 155 -27.38 28.08 3.79
CA VAL A 155 -26.52 27.87 4.98
C VAL A 155 -25.65 26.65 4.78
N ARG A 156 -26.20 25.53 4.28
CA ARG A 156 -25.40 24.29 4.04
C ARG A 156 -24.30 24.49 3.00
N GLU A 157 -24.58 25.29 1.95
CA GLU A 157 -23.57 25.64 0.96
C GLU A 157 -22.36 26.37 1.61
N VAL A 158 -22.62 27.34 2.47
CA VAL A 158 -21.55 28.02 3.21
C VAL A 158 -20.83 27.05 4.16
N LEU A 159 -21.57 26.16 4.81
CA LEU A 159 -20.99 25.15 5.72
C LEU A 159 -20.14 24.10 4.98
N ALA A 160 -20.41 23.86 3.70
CA ALA A 160 -19.58 22.98 2.87
C ALA A 160 -18.25 23.64 2.45
N ASP A 161 -18.14 24.98 2.48
CA ASP A 161 -16.97 25.73 2.04
C ASP A 161 -15.95 26.05 3.15
N GLY A 162 -16.17 25.57 4.38
CA GLY A 162 -15.27 25.89 5.49
C GLY A 162 -15.40 24.96 6.69
N TYR A 163 -14.56 25.14 7.68
CA TYR A 163 -14.50 24.36 8.92
C TYR A 163 -14.74 25.23 10.17
N VAL A 164 -14.24 26.44 10.12
CA VAL A 164 -14.46 27.47 11.12
C VAL A 164 -15.20 28.60 10.47
N PHE A 165 -16.23 29.10 11.13
CA PHE A 165 -17.11 30.13 10.59
C PHE A 165 -17.21 31.29 11.58
N GLU A 166 -17.26 32.51 11.06
CA GLU A 166 -17.79 33.64 11.79
C GLU A 166 -19.32 33.63 11.62
N LEU A 167 -20.02 33.25 12.69
CA LEU A 167 -21.47 33.20 12.75
C LEU A 167 -21.98 34.44 13.47
N THR A 168 -22.80 35.21 12.80
CA THR A 168 -23.63 36.25 13.42
C THR A 168 -25.06 35.77 13.50
N HIS A 169 -25.62 35.68 14.70
CA HIS A 169 -26.97 35.23 14.93
C HIS A 169 -27.68 36.09 15.98
N ARG A 170 -29.00 35.98 16.01
CA ARG A 170 -29.83 36.69 16.96
C ARG A 170 -30.50 35.72 17.92
N THR A 171 -30.22 35.89 19.22
CA THR A 171 -30.82 35.08 20.30
C THR A 171 -31.43 36.02 21.32
N ASP A 172 -32.69 35.80 21.70
CA ASP A 172 -33.42 36.64 22.67
C ASP A 172 -33.43 38.14 22.30
N GLY A 173 -33.39 38.46 21.00
CA GLY A 173 -33.37 39.83 20.50
C GLY A 173 -31.99 40.48 20.46
N GLU A 174 -30.97 39.87 21.00
CA GLU A 174 -29.59 40.32 20.95
C GLU A 174 -28.81 39.71 19.76
N ARG A 175 -28.05 40.55 19.08
CA ARG A 175 -27.13 40.13 18.01
C ARG A 175 -25.80 39.70 18.62
N LYS A 176 -25.38 38.46 18.32
CA LYS A 176 -24.13 37.86 18.78
C LYS A 176 -23.31 37.38 17.61
N THR A 177 -21.99 37.55 17.71
CA THR A 177 -21.02 37.03 16.73
C THR A 177 -20.07 36.12 17.42
N HIS A 178 -19.88 34.90 16.87
CA HIS A 178 -18.99 33.88 17.41
C HIS A 178 -18.16 33.28 16.30
N LEU A 179 -16.93 32.83 16.63
CA LEU A 179 -16.24 31.84 15.83
C LEU A 179 -16.76 30.46 16.23
N VAL A 180 -17.24 29.69 15.27
CA VAL A 180 -17.92 28.43 15.52
C VAL A 180 -17.47 27.35 14.53
N THR A 181 -17.65 26.09 14.90
CA THR A 181 -17.64 24.96 13.99
C THR A 181 -19.06 24.41 13.87
N HIS A 182 -19.38 23.84 12.71
CA HIS A 182 -20.65 23.14 12.52
C HIS A 182 -20.50 21.69 12.94
N PHE A 183 -21.54 21.11 13.53
CA PHE A 183 -21.62 19.67 13.75
C PHE A 183 -23.07 19.20 13.62
N GLU A 184 -23.23 17.96 13.18
CA GLU A 184 -24.52 17.28 13.19
C GLU A 184 -24.60 16.42 14.45
N PRO A 185 -25.66 16.52 15.27
CA PRO A 185 -25.79 15.69 16.45
C PRO A 185 -26.05 14.22 16.04
N ASP A 186 -25.38 13.28 16.70
CA ASP A 186 -25.48 11.82 16.49
C ASP A 186 -26.92 11.24 16.65
N ARG A 187 -27.84 12.03 17.16
CA ARG A 187 -29.27 11.70 17.26
C ARG A 187 -30.08 12.93 16.88
N PRO A 188 -30.87 12.89 15.81
CA PRO A 188 -31.89 13.90 15.60
C PRO A 188 -32.76 13.93 16.85
N SER A 189 -32.96 15.14 17.40
CA SER A 189 -33.87 15.34 18.53
C SER A 189 -35.19 14.64 18.20
N MET A 190 -35.63 13.68 19.07
CA MET A 190 -36.84 12.86 18.87
C MET A 190 -38.15 13.68 18.88
N THR A 191 -38.05 14.98 18.94
CA THR A 191 -39.17 15.91 18.73
C THR A 191 -39.02 16.50 17.34
N PRO A 192 -39.92 16.24 16.37
CA PRO A 192 -39.97 17.00 15.13
C PRO A 192 -40.16 18.45 15.51
N LEU A 193 -39.09 19.24 15.38
CA LEU A 193 -39.18 20.67 15.58
C LEU A 193 -40.15 21.21 14.52
N LYS A 194 -41.40 21.52 14.91
CA LYS A 194 -42.33 22.28 14.07
C LYS A 194 -41.75 23.68 13.91
N GLY A 195 -40.95 23.89 12.87
CA GLY A 195 -40.34 25.18 12.61
C GLY A 195 -39.22 25.09 11.54
N PRO A 196 -38.64 26.21 11.17
CA PRO A 196 -37.52 26.25 10.23
C PRO A 196 -36.33 25.39 10.72
N PRO A 197 -35.48 24.89 9.80
CA PRO A 197 -34.33 24.09 10.15
C PRO A 197 -33.43 24.80 11.16
N ALA A 198 -32.85 24.02 12.09
CA ALA A 198 -31.88 24.49 13.06
C ALA A 198 -30.53 23.88 12.73
N PHE A 199 -29.47 24.68 12.83
CA PHE A 199 -28.08 24.29 12.64
C PHE A 199 -27.38 24.28 13.99
N TRP A 200 -26.51 23.32 14.18
CA TRP A 200 -25.78 23.13 15.44
C TRP A 200 -24.35 23.64 15.32
N PHE A 201 -23.95 24.42 16.31
CA PHE A 201 -22.63 25.06 16.35
C PHE A 201 -21.95 24.84 17.69
N GLU A 202 -20.62 24.69 17.65
CA GLU A 202 -19.75 24.64 18.79
C GLU A 202 -18.80 25.85 18.73
N PRO A 203 -18.82 26.78 19.69
CA PRO A 203 -17.90 27.92 19.69
C PRO A 203 -16.46 27.45 19.80
N VAL A 204 -15.57 28.02 18.99
CA VAL A 204 -14.15 27.72 19.03
C VAL A 204 -13.60 28.13 20.39
N GLY A 205 -12.99 27.16 21.12
CA GLY A 205 -12.42 27.37 22.45
C GLY A 205 -13.44 27.30 23.60
N ASN A 206 -14.66 26.85 23.37
CA ASN A 206 -15.67 26.64 24.41
C ASN A 206 -16.50 25.39 24.08
N ASP A 207 -16.78 24.54 25.10
CA ASP A 207 -17.55 23.30 24.94
C ASP A 207 -19.09 23.53 24.96
N GLU A 208 -19.54 24.76 25.10
CA GLU A 208 -20.98 25.09 25.09
C GLU A 208 -21.56 25.06 23.67
N ARG A 209 -22.18 23.96 23.33
CA ARG A 209 -22.87 23.77 22.05
C ARG A 209 -24.21 24.49 22.04
N PHE A 210 -24.57 25.07 20.92
CA PHE A 210 -25.86 25.71 20.75
C PHE A 210 -26.46 25.46 19.35
N SER A 211 -27.77 25.67 19.20
CA SER A 211 -28.42 25.61 17.90
C SER A 211 -28.94 27.00 17.53
N ALA A 212 -28.77 27.35 16.26
CA ALA A 212 -29.41 28.54 15.67
C ALA A 212 -30.41 28.10 14.58
N ARG A 213 -31.62 28.66 14.62
CA ARG A 213 -32.61 28.44 13.57
C ARG A 213 -32.34 29.35 12.39
N LEU A 214 -32.74 28.92 11.19
CA LEU A 214 -32.54 29.69 9.97
C LEU A 214 -32.87 31.18 10.10
N PRO A 215 -34.03 31.60 10.68
CA PRO A 215 -34.34 33.02 10.84
C PRO A 215 -33.45 33.75 11.87
N GLU A 216 -32.70 33.00 12.68
CA GLU A 216 -31.80 33.55 13.70
C GLU A 216 -30.38 33.78 13.14
N VAL A 217 -30.05 33.12 12.01
CA VAL A 217 -28.74 33.26 11.36
C VAL A 217 -28.75 34.50 10.45
N GLU A 218 -28.04 35.54 10.86
CA GLU A 218 -27.94 36.78 10.08
C GLU A 218 -26.77 36.77 9.10
N ALA A 219 -25.66 36.19 9.49
CA ALA A 219 -24.48 35.99 8.63
C ALA A 219 -23.70 34.76 9.05
N LEU A 220 -23.14 34.05 8.08
CA LEU A 220 -22.25 32.93 8.24
C LEU A 220 -21.17 33.03 7.17
N GLN A 221 -19.92 33.13 7.57
CA GLN A 221 -18.80 33.25 6.63
C GLN A 221 -17.68 32.29 7.04
N PRO A 222 -17.13 31.49 6.10
CA PRO A 222 -15.99 30.65 6.38
C PRO A 222 -14.77 31.52 6.71
N VAL A 223 -14.03 31.12 7.74
CA VAL A 223 -12.79 31.77 8.13
C VAL A 223 -11.65 30.84 7.73
N PRO A 224 -10.78 31.25 6.79
CA PRO A 224 -9.60 30.47 6.43
C PRO A 224 -8.73 30.20 7.65
N TYR A 225 -8.23 28.96 7.79
CA TYR A 225 -7.39 28.53 8.91
C TYR A 225 -6.18 29.48 9.12
N GLU A 226 -5.57 29.93 8.03
CA GLU A 226 -4.41 30.83 8.03
C GLU A 226 -4.69 32.22 8.62
N ARG A 227 -5.97 32.61 8.77
CA ARG A 227 -6.40 33.87 9.38
C ARG A 227 -6.68 33.77 10.87
N LEU A 228 -6.62 32.55 11.42
CA LEU A 228 -6.84 32.32 12.84
C LEU A 228 -5.53 32.57 13.59
N ALA A 229 -5.37 33.79 14.12
CA ALA A 229 -4.19 34.19 14.89
C ALA A 229 -4.20 33.55 16.30
N ASP A 230 -3.01 33.32 16.87
CA ASP A 230 -2.81 32.92 18.27
C ASP A 230 -3.57 33.84 19.27
N PRO A 231 -4.29 33.34 20.29
CA PRO A 231 -4.33 31.96 20.82
C PRO A 231 -5.45 31.06 20.25
N LEU A 232 -6.19 31.48 19.24
CA LEU A 232 -7.31 30.75 18.69
C LEU A 232 -6.87 29.57 17.78
N SER A 233 -5.61 29.60 17.34
CA SER A 233 -5.06 28.59 16.43
C SER A 233 -5.11 27.16 16.99
N GLY A 234 -4.80 26.97 18.28
CA GLY A 234 -4.86 25.66 18.93
C GLY A 234 -6.28 25.10 19.02
N ALA A 235 -7.26 25.95 19.35
CA ALA A 235 -8.66 25.55 19.40
C ALA A 235 -9.23 25.30 17.99
N ALA A 236 -8.83 26.09 17.00
CA ALA A 236 -9.17 25.89 15.61
C ALA A 236 -8.56 24.59 15.06
N PHE A 237 -7.30 24.30 15.39
CA PHE A 237 -6.66 23.03 15.05
C PHE A 237 -7.47 21.84 15.59
N ALA A 238 -7.85 21.87 16.87
CA ALA A 238 -8.62 20.80 17.50
C ALA A 238 -9.99 20.62 16.82
N ALA A 239 -10.65 21.72 16.44
CA ALA A 239 -11.96 21.69 15.77
C ALA A 239 -11.86 21.11 14.36
N VAL A 240 -10.90 21.57 13.56
CA VAL A 240 -10.67 21.05 12.19
C VAL A 240 -10.21 19.59 12.24
N ARG A 241 -9.34 19.22 13.19
CA ARG A 241 -8.93 17.84 13.39
C ARG A 241 -10.10 16.92 13.69
N LYS A 242 -11.01 17.34 14.57
CA LYS A 242 -12.21 16.55 14.88
C LYS A 242 -13.07 16.31 13.62
N GLN A 243 -13.26 17.32 12.82
CA GLN A 243 -13.99 17.22 11.56
C GLN A 243 -13.27 16.30 10.56
N PHE A 244 -11.93 16.37 10.50
CA PHE A 244 -11.10 15.46 9.70
C PHE A 244 -11.20 14.02 10.17
N ASP A 245 -11.28 13.75 11.48
CA ASP A 245 -11.46 12.40 12.02
C ASP A 245 -12.84 11.81 11.66
N GLU A 246 -13.87 12.66 11.59
CA GLU A 246 -15.22 12.25 11.20
C GLU A 246 -15.32 12.01 9.69
N ASP A 247 -14.75 12.89 8.89
CA ASP A 247 -14.65 12.77 7.43
C ASP A 247 -13.33 13.35 6.90
N PRO A 248 -12.32 12.48 6.61
CA PRO A 248 -11.05 12.96 6.04
C PRO A 248 -11.18 13.71 4.70
N ALA A 249 -12.26 13.51 3.95
CA ALA A 249 -12.47 14.21 2.69
C ALA A 249 -12.97 15.65 2.88
N SER A 250 -13.53 15.97 4.04
CA SER A 250 -14.10 17.28 4.34
C SER A 250 -13.07 18.40 4.46
N VAL A 251 -11.80 18.06 4.78
CA VAL A 251 -10.72 19.05 4.92
C VAL A 251 -9.93 19.16 3.63
N ASP A 252 -9.83 20.35 3.06
CA ASP A 252 -9.08 20.57 1.84
C ASP A 252 -7.56 20.41 2.05
N LYS A 253 -6.85 20.17 0.93
CA LYS A 253 -5.42 19.89 0.95
C LYS A 253 -4.59 21.03 1.55
N ALA A 254 -4.91 22.28 1.24
CA ALA A 254 -4.12 23.44 1.65
C ALA A 254 -4.22 23.64 3.16
N THR A 255 -5.43 23.59 3.71
CA THR A 255 -5.68 23.62 5.15
C THR A 255 -4.91 22.50 5.88
N LEU A 256 -4.99 21.27 5.36
CA LEU A 256 -4.31 20.13 5.97
C LEU A 256 -2.78 20.29 5.96
N GLN A 257 -2.22 20.77 4.86
CA GLN A 257 -0.78 21.05 4.76
C GLN A 257 -0.33 22.14 5.74
N THR A 258 -1.11 23.22 5.89
CA THR A 258 -0.82 24.28 6.85
C THR A 258 -0.87 23.76 8.29
N MET A 259 -1.90 22.98 8.65
CA MET A 259 -2.01 22.38 9.98
C MET A 259 -0.84 21.46 10.32
N LEU A 260 -0.42 20.62 9.36
CA LEU A 260 0.73 19.71 9.54
C LEU A 260 2.03 20.49 9.67
N ALA A 261 2.23 21.55 8.89
CA ALA A 261 3.42 22.41 8.97
C ALA A 261 3.47 23.18 10.31
N ASP A 262 2.34 23.72 10.77
CA ASP A 262 2.24 24.39 12.06
C ASP A 262 2.55 23.44 13.22
N ALA A 263 2.03 22.22 13.15
CA ALA A 263 2.30 21.17 14.13
C ALA A 263 3.78 20.74 14.19
N ALA A 264 4.46 20.75 13.04
CA ALA A 264 5.87 20.38 12.93
C ALA A 264 6.81 21.49 13.46
N THR A 265 6.35 22.75 13.49
CA THR A 265 7.20 23.91 13.82
C THR A 265 6.94 24.51 15.20
N ASP A 266 6.10 23.90 16.04
CA ASP A 266 5.59 24.48 17.30
C ASP A 266 4.98 25.88 17.11
N ALA A 267 4.61 26.25 15.89
CA ALA A 267 4.02 27.56 15.59
C ALA A 267 2.65 27.75 16.24
N VAL A 268 2.02 26.64 16.60
CA VAL A 268 0.72 26.57 17.26
C VAL A 268 0.85 25.76 18.55
N SER A 269 0.22 26.19 19.63
CA SER A 269 0.16 25.42 20.89
C SER A 269 -0.77 24.20 20.72
N VAL A 270 -0.31 23.19 19.99
CA VAL A 270 -1.03 21.94 19.76
C VAL A 270 -0.40 20.85 20.61
N ASP A 271 -1.25 20.01 21.22
CA ASP A 271 -0.76 18.79 21.88
C ASP A 271 -0.11 17.88 20.83
N ARG A 272 1.16 17.49 21.06
CA ARG A 272 1.90 16.57 20.20
C ARG A 272 1.08 15.32 19.80
N ARG A 273 0.28 14.79 20.74
CA ARG A 273 -0.56 13.60 20.47
C ARG A 273 -1.62 13.89 19.42
N GLU A 274 -2.22 15.08 19.47
CA GLU A 274 -3.24 15.50 18.51
C GLU A 274 -2.61 15.72 17.14
N ALA A 275 -1.44 16.37 17.10
CA ALA A 275 -0.67 16.57 15.88
C ALA A 275 -0.25 15.23 15.23
N LEU A 276 0.27 14.30 16.03
CA LEU A 276 0.69 12.98 15.51
C LEU A 276 -0.50 12.14 15.03
N ARG A 277 -1.67 12.22 15.69
CA ARG A 277 -2.90 11.58 15.18
C ARG A 277 -3.32 12.15 13.85
N LEU A 278 -3.30 13.46 13.69
CA LEU A 278 -3.60 14.10 12.39
C LEU A 278 -2.64 13.58 11.31
N ALA A 279 -1.33 13.55 11.61
CA ALA A 279 -0.34 13.07 10.67
C ALA A 279 -0.60 11.61 10.26
N ILE A 280 -0.84 10.71 11.22
CA ILE A 280 -1.15 9.29 10.97
C ILE A 280 -2.39 9.16 10.07
N THR A 281 -3.52 9.77 10.46
CA THR A 281 -4.77 9.68 9.70
C THR A 281 -4.60 10.25 8.28
N THR A 282 -3.77 11.30 8.13
CA THR A 282 -3.46 11.88 6.81
C THR A 282 -2.61 10.93 5.97
N VAL A 283 -1.59 10.29 6.56
CA VAL A 283 -0.78 9.27 5.87
C VAL A 283 -1.66 8.15 5.32
N GLU A 284 -2.60 7.67 6.13
CA GLU A 284 -3.49 6.54 5.78
C GLU A 284 -4.56 6.92 4.75
N SER A 285 -5.15 8.12 4.86
CA SER A 285 -6.38 8.46 4.13
C SER A 285 -6.21 9.48 2.99
N ARG A 286 -5.10 10.23 2.91
CA ARG A 286 -4.97 11.38 2.02
C ARG A 286 -3.69 11.37 1.17
N ALA A 287 -3.70 10.61 0.07
CA ALA A 287 -2.56 10.48 -0.84
C ALA A 287 -1.97 11.85 -1.29
N ASN A 288 -2.81 12.85 -1.53
CA ASN A 288 -2.40 14.18 -1.99
C ASN A 288 -1.68 15.03 -0.94
N ALA A 289 -1.76 14.68 0.35
CA ALA A 289 -1.08 15.34 1.47
C ALA A 289 -0.10 14.40 2.20
N ARG A 290 0.04 13.15 1.74
CA ARG A 290 0.81 12.09 2.40
C ARG A 290 2.26 12.49 2.65
N LYS A 291 2.94 13.11 1.67
CA LYS A 291 4.33 13.52 1.84
C LYS A 291 4.51 14.48 3.04
N VAL A 292 3.71 15.52 3.14
CA VAL A 292 3.80 16.47 4.25
C VAL A 292 3.45 15.80 5.59
N ALA A 293 2.51 14.85 5.58
CA ALA A 293 2.15 14.10 6.78
C ALA A 293 3.29 13.15 7.23
N VAL A 294 4.01 12.55 6.29
CA VAL A 294 5.22 11.76 6.58
C VAL A 294 6.30 12.64 7.18
N ASP A 295 6.61 13.79 6.55
CA ASP A 295 7.59 14.75 7.06
C ASP A 295 7.24 15.18 8.49
N THR A 296 5.97 15.53 8.74
CA THR A 296 5.47 15.90 10.06
C THR A 296 5.56 14.74 11.07
N THR A 297 5.28 13.52 10.63
CA THR A 297 5.38 12.33 11.49
C THR A 297 6.79 12.18 12.04
N PHE A 298 7.83 12.26 11.20
CA PHE A 298 9.22 12.15 11.65
C PHE A 298 9.60 13.23 12.64
N VAL A 299 9.15 14.48 12.44
CA VAL A 299 9.39 15.58 13.39
C VAL A 299 8.71 15.32 14.74
N LEU A 300 7.55 14.69 14.75
CA LEU A 300 6.75 14.46 15.95
C LEU A 300 7.07 13.15 16.68
N LEU A 301 7.90 12.24 16.16
CA LEU A 301 8.30 11.04 16.89
C LEU A 301 9.07 11.41 18.18
N SER A 302 8.79 10.69 19.26
CA SER A 302 9.36 10.97 20.59
C SER A 302 10.61 10.16 20.84
N GLU A 303 11.58 10.72 21.57
CA GLU A 303 12.71 9.95 22.09
C GLU A 303 12.26 8.83 23.06
N GLU A 304 11.11 9.04 23.75
CA GLU A 304 10.47 8.02 24.57
C GLU A 304 9.19 7.51 23.88
N PRO A 305 9.25 6.37 23.16
CA PRO A 305 8.16 5.87 22.33
C PRO A 305 6.89 5.54 23.12
N THR A 306 5.76 6.01 22.62
CA THR A 306 4.42 5.70 23.12
C THR A 306 3.70 4.70 22.21
N ALA A 307 2.50 4.28 22.60
CA ALA A 307 1.64 3.47 21.70
C ALA A 307 1.27 4.21 20.41
N LEU A 308 1.20 5.54 20.46
CA LEU A 308 0.88 6.36 19.29
C LEU A 308 2.07 6.45 18.31
N ASP A 309 3.30 6.53 18.85
CA ASP A 309 4.51 6.50 18.02
C ASP A 309 4.64 5.16 17.27
N ARG A 310 4.24 4.06 17.92
CA ARG A 310 4.16 2.75 17.25
C ARG A 310 3.12 2.71 16.12
N ALA A 311 1.95 3.32 16.34
CA ALA A 311 0.95 3.44 15.30
C ALA A 311 1.45 4.30 14.12
N ALA A 312 2.20 5.37 14.41
CA ALA A 312 2.84 6.19 13.38
C ALA A 312 3.82 5.38 12.52
N LEU A 313 4.67 4.58 13.15
CA LEU A 313 5.61 3.72 12.43
C LEU A 313 4.91 2.63 11.61
N GLN A 314 3.78 2.11 12.09
CA GLN A 314 2.97 1.18 11.31
C GLN A 314 2.41 1.86 10.05
N ALA A 315 1.90 3.08 10.16
CA ALA A 315 1.42 3.85 9.00
C ALA A 315 2.56 4.18 8.01
N LEU A 316 3.75 4.50 8.51
CA LEU A 316 4.95 4.69 7.68
C LEU A 316 5.35 3.40 6.95
N HIS A 317 5.28 2.26 7.62
CA HIS A 317 5.56 0.96 6.99
C HIS A 317 4.55 0.64 5.87
N GLU A 318 3.25 0.83 6.09
CA GLU A 318 2.23 0.64 5.05
C GLU A 318 2.45 1.58 3.85
N THR A 319 2.98 2.78 4.13
CA THR A 319 3.39 3.73 3.08
C THR A 319 4.65 3.26 2.36
N ALA A 320 5.65 2.74 3.08
CA ALA A 320 6.86 2.17 2.46
C ALA A 320 6.53 1.05 1.47
N THR A 321 5.53 0.21 1.81
CA THR A 321 5.05 -0.87 0.93
C THR A 321 4.26 -0.35 -0.28
N SER A 322 3.41 0.69 -0.10
CA SER A 322 2.48 1.15 -1.15
C SER A 322 3.02 2.28 -2.02
N GLU A 323 3.74 3.22 -1.43
CA GLU A 323 4.31 4.41 -2.08
C GLU A 323 5.73 4.72 -1.56
N PRO A 324 6.72 3.84 -1.78
CA PRO A 324 8.06 3.95 -1.20
C PRO A 324 8.74 5.29 -1.48
N ALA A 325 8.50 5.89 -2.63
CA ALA A 325 9.08 7.18 -3.02
C ALA A 325 8.77 8.34 -2.04
N VAL A 326 7.73 8.23 -1.23
CA VAL A 326 7.39 9.26 -0.24
C VAL A 326 8.34 9.25 0.96
N LEU A 327 8.98 8.10 1.25
CA LEU A 327 9.91 7.95 2.37
C LEU A 327 11.39 8.07 1.99
N THR A 328 11.74 8.21 0.73
CA THR A 328 13.16 8.27 0.29
C THR A 328 13.93 9.43 0.91
N ASP A 329 13.28 10.57 1.16
CA ASP A 329 13.91 11.72 1.82
C ASP A 329 14.21 11.46 3.31
N HIS A 330 13.61 10.42 3.92
CA HIS A 330 13.71 10.05 5.33
C HIS A 330 14.55 8.80 5.60
N VAL A 331 15.29 8.31 4.61
CA VAL A 331 16.18 7.15 4.78
C VAL A 331 17.20 7.39 5.90
N GLY A 332 17.72 8.62 6.03
CA GLY A 332 18.62 8.99 7.11
C GLY A 332 17.98 8.89 8.50
N ASP A 333 16.73 9.32 8.65
CA ASP A 333 15.98 9.23 9.90
C ASP A 333 15.69 7.76 10.25
N LEU A 334 15.24 6.98 9.26
CA LEU A 334 15.02 5.54 9.41
C LEU A 334 16.31 4.81 9.79
N ALA A 335 17.44 5.15 9.16
CA ALA A 335 18.75 4.59 9.49
C ALA A 335 19.17 4.91 10.93
N ALA A 336 18.92 6.15 11.39
CA ALA A 336 19.20 6.54 12.76
C ALA A 336 18.39 5.71 13.77
N TYR A 337 17.11 5.45 13.50
CA TYR A 337 16.27 4.57 14.34
C TYR A 337 16.65 3.09 14.23
N ALA A 338 17.04 2.61 13.06
CA ALA A 338 17.43 1.21 12.85
C ALA A 338 18.75 0.85 13.56
N SER A 339 19.67 1.82 13.70
CA SER A 339 20.98 1.63 14.36
C SER A 339 20.92 1.64 15.88
N GLN A 340 19.77 2.02 16.48
CA GLN A 340 19.59 2.14 17.93
C GLN A 340 18.87 0.92 18.48
N ASP A 341 19.32 0.41 19.64
CA ASP A 341 18.54 -0.55 20.42
C ASP A 341 17.35 0.18 21.07
N SER A 342 16.31 0.40 20.29
CA SER A 342 15.13 1.16 20.68
C SER A 342 13.85 0.47 20.18
N MET A 343 12.70 0.88 20.72
CA MET A 343 11.38 0.40 20.25
C MET A 343 11.10 0.73 18.77
N TYR A 344 11.88 1.64 18.18
CA TYR A 344 11.77 2.01 16.76
C TYR A 344 12.58 1.11 15.84
N GLN A 345 13.61 0.43 16.37
CA GLN A 345 14.56 -0.32 15.56
C GLN A 345 13.88 -1.29 14.59
N GLN A 346 13.01 -2.15 15.10
CA GLN A 346 12.33 -3.14 14.26
C GLN A 346 11.47 -2.49 13.16
N ALA A 347 10.70 -1.46 13.52
CA ALA A 347 9.80 -0.81 12.57
C ALA A 347 10.57 0.00 11.51
N ALA A 348 11.63 0.70 11.91
CA ALA A 348 12.50 1.43 11.00
C ALA A 348 13.24 0.49 10.04
N THR A 349 13.79 -0.62 10.57
CA THR A 349 14.44 -1.64 9.74
C THR A 349 13.47 -2.26 8.73
N ARG A 350 12.22 -2.48 9.14
CA ARG A 350 11.17 -2.97 8.24
C ARG A 350 10.85 -1.98 7.14
N CYS A 351 10.77 -0.67 7.44
CA CYS A 351 10.60 0.36 6.41
C CYS A 351 11.78 0.36 5.43
N LEU A 352 13.01 0.29 5.92
CA LEU A 352 14.21 0.20 5.07
C LEU A 352 14.20 -1.05 4.18
N MET A 353 13.69 -2.16 4.70
CA MET A 353 13.52 -3.40 3.91
C MET A 353 12.57 -3.20 2.73
N GLU A 354 11.40 -2.57 2.96
CA GLU A 354 10.44 -2.27 1.89
C GLU A 354 11.02 -1.29 0.86
N LEU A 355 11.77 -0.29 1.32
CA LEU A 355 12.47 0.63 0.43
C LEU A 355 13.54 -0.08 -0.42
N ALA A 356 14.32 -0.98 0.18
CA ALA A 356 15.31 -1.79 -0.53
C ALA A 356 14.67 -2.73 -1.56
N GLU A 357 13.46 -3.25 -1.29
CA GLU A 357 12.71 -4.07 -2.23
C GLU A 357 12.25 -3.25 -3.44
N ALA A 358 11.83 -2.00 -3.20
CA ALA A 358 11.36 -1.10 -4.26
C ALA A 358 12.51 -0.50 -5.10
N ASP A 359 13.55 -0.02 -4.44
CA ASP A 359 14.73 0.59 -5.05
C ASP A 359 15.95 0.47 -4.14
N THR A 360 16.85 -0.45 -4.45
CA THR A 360 18.08 -0.68 -3.67
C THR A 360 18.98 0.55 -3.56
N ALA A 361 19.01 1.40 -4.58
CA ALA A 361 19.84 2.60 -4.58
C ALA A 361 19.38 3.63 -3.54
N SER A 362 18.09 3.64 -3.20
CA SER A 362 17.55 4.58 -2.22
C SER A 362 18.04 4.34 -0.79
N VAL A 363 18.51 3.12 -0.46
CA VAL A 363 18.90 2.73 0.90
C VAL A 363 20.42 2.55 1.10
N LEU A 364 21.24 2.92 0.13
CA LEU A 364 22.70 2.73 0.22
C LEU A 364 23.31 3.45 1.45
N ASP A 365 22.86 4.66 1.73
CA ASP A 365 23.31 5.41 2.91
C ASP A 365 22.86 4.76 4.25
N ALA A 366 21.90 3.84 4.22
CA ALA A 366 21.41 3.12 5.40
C ALA A 366 22.15 1.78 5.62
N VAL A 367 23.04 1.34 4.73
CA VAL A 367 23.79 0.07 4.88
C VAL A 367 24.47 -0.07 6.25
N PRO A 368 25.15 0.95 6.82
CA PRO A 368 25.72 0.83 8.16
C PRO A 368 24.67 0.60 9.28
N ALA A 369 23.48 1.15 9.13
CA ALA A 369 22.39 0.93 10.07
C ALA A 369 21.77 -0.46 9.90
N LEU A 370 21.65 -0.96 8.68
CA LEU A 370 21.22 -2.33 8.38
C LEU A 370 22.26 -3.36 8.90
N GLU A 371 23.56 -3.07 8.80
CA GLU A 371 24.62 -3.87 9.42
C GLU A 371 24.40 -4.01 10.94
N ALA A 372 24.21 -2.88 11.63
CA ALA A 372 23.94 -2.89 13.07
C ALA A 372 22.63 -3.64 13.41
N ALA A 373 21.59 -3.48 12.60
CA ALA A 373 20.32 -4.17 12.80
C ALA A 373 20.39 -5.68 12.47
N ALA A 374 21.32 -6.11 11.64
CA ALA A 374 21.53 -7.52 11.31
C ALA A 374 22.08 -8.34 12.50
N THR A 375 22.65 -7.68 13.51
CA THR A 375 23.12 -8.29 14.76
C THR A 375 22.21 -7.98 15.96
N ALA A 376 20.99 -7.48 15.71
CA ALA A 376 20.02 -7.14 16.76
C ALA A 376 19.56 -8.40 17.52
N GLU A 377 19.19 -8.23 18.81
CA GLU A 377 18.67 -9.34 19.63
C GLU A 377 17.30 -9.86 19.12
N THR A 378 16.54 -9.02 18.42
CA THR A 378 15.22 -9.38 17.91
C THR A 378 15.32 -10.07 16.56
N GLU A 379 14.94 -11.34 16.48
CA GLU A 379 14.95 -12.17 15.27
C GLU A 379 14.28 -11.48 14.07
N ALA A 380 13.11 -10.83 14.30
CA ALA A 380 12.41 -10.11 13.23
C ALA A 380 13.23 -8.93 12.68
N THR A 381 13.94 -8.18 13.54
CA THR A 381 14.81 -7.08 13.11
C THR A 381 15.98 -7.60 12.31
N GLN A 382 16.62 -8.65 12.81
CA GLN A 382 17.72 -9.33 12.12
C GLN A 382 17.28 -9.79 10.71
N ASN A 383 16.13 -10.46 10.62
CA ASN A 383 15.60 -10.94 9.34
C ASN A 383 15.35 -9.79 8.34
N TYR A 384 14.70 -8.70 8.77
CA TYR A 384 14.46 -7.53 7.91
C TYR A 384 15.76 -6.90 7.42
N ALA A 385 16.73 -6.73 8.31
CA ALA A 385 18.03 -6.16 7.97
C ALA A 385 18.80 -7.02 6.97
N VAL A 386 18.91 -8.32 7.26
CA VAL A 386 19.61 -9.27 6.39
C VAL A 386 18.93 -9.40 5.03
N TYR A 387 17.59 -9.38 4.99
CA TYR A 387 16.86 -9.34 3.72
C TYR A 387 17.20 -8.08 2.92
N ALA A 388 17.13 -6.90 3.55
CA ALA A 388 17.47 -5.62 2.89
C ALA A 388 18.91 -5.64 2.35
N LEU A 389 19.88 -6.09 3.16
CA LEU A 389 21.28 -6.25 2.74
C LEU A 389 21.41 -7.22 1.56
N SER A 390 20.63 -8.30 1.53
CA SER A 390 20.67 -9.26 0.41
C SER A 390 20.14 -8.64 -0.89
N ARG A 391 19.15 -7.75 -0.80
CA ARG A 391 18.64 -6.99 -1.95
C ARG A 391 19.68 -6.00 -2.46
N VAL A 392 20.31 -5.25 -1.54
CA VAL A 392 21.38 -4.30 -1.89
C VAL A 392 22.57 -5.05 -2.50
N ALA A 393 23.03 -6.14 -1.91
CA ALA A 393 24.13 -6.96 -2.44
C ALA A 393 23.86 -7.48 -3.86
N GLY A 394 22.58 -7.69 -4.20
CA GLY A 394 22.17 -8.12 -5.54
C GLY A 394 22.45 -7.09 -6.65
N ALA A 395 22.46 -5.80 -6.32
CA ALA A 395 22.63 -4.70 -7.27
C ALA A 395 23.91 -3.88 -7.03
N HIS A 396 24.36 -3.80 -5.77
CA HIS A 396 25.49 -2.99 -5.29
C HIS A 396 26.33 -3.78 -4.29
N PRO A 397 26.98 -4.90 -4.70
CA PRO A 397 27.68 -5.78 -3.78
C PRO A 397 28.81 -5.07 -3.02
N GLU A 398 29.49 -4.09 -3.64
CA GLU A 398 30.57 -3.31 -3.03
C GLU A 398 30.12 -2.49 -1.82
N GLU A 399 28.87 -2.03 -1.81
CA GLU A 399 28.31 -1.21 -0.74
C GLU A 399 28.00 -2.04 0.52
N VAL A 400 27.90 -3.37 0.38
CA VAL A 400 27.58 -4.28 1.48
C VAL A 400 28.85 -4.87 2.14
N PHE A 401 30.05 -4.57 1.66
CA PHE A 401 31.29 -5.06 2.26
C PHE A 401 31.43 -4.77 3.76
N PRO A 402 31.04 -3.59 4.28
CA PRO A 402 31.07 -3.37 5.73
C PRO A 402 30.25 -4.36 6.53
N ALA A 403 29.18 -4.90 5.95
CA ALA A 403 28.24 -5.79 6.62
C ALA A 403 28.60 -7.29 6.49
N ILE A 404 29.74 -7.66 5.89
CA ILE A 404 30.13 -9.08 5.70
C ILE A 404 30.17 -9.83 7.03
N ASP A 405 30.76 -9.26 8.08
CA ASP A 405 30.86 -9.91 9.39
C ASP A 405 29.46 -10.14 10.01
N ALA A 406 28.55 -9.18 9.89
CA ALA A 406 27.15 -9.32 10.34
C ALA A 406 26.40 -10.38 9.52
N LEU A 407 26.65 -10.49 8.22
CA LEU A 407 26.07 -11.53 7.38
C LEU A 407 26.62 -12.93 7.72
N ILE A 408 27.91 -13.04 8.07
CA ILE A 408 28.50 -14.29 8.57
C ILE A 408 27.83 -14.71 9.88
N GLU A 409 27.63 -13.78 10.82
CA GLU A 409 26.91 -14.06 12.07
C GLU A 409 25.46 -14.49 11.79
N ALA A 410 24.77 -13.82 10.86
CA ALA A 410 23.40 -14.13 10.47
C ALA A 410 23.25 -15.53 9.82
N MET A 411 24.30 -16.09 9.21
CA MET A 411 24.27 -17.49 8.74
C MET A 411 24.11 -18.51 9.88
N GLN A 412 24.46 -18.15 11.10
CA GLN A 412 24.34 -19.01 12.30
C GLN A 412 23.01 -18.81 13.03
N SER A 413 22.11 -17.93 12.53
CA SER A 413 20.78 -17.70 13.10
C SER A 413 19.97 -19.00 13.17
N GLU A 414 19.09 -19.13 14.16
CA GLU A 414 18.13 -20.25 14.23
C GLU A 414 17.02 -20.12 13.16
N ASP A 415 16.80 -18.92 12.61
CA ASP A 415 15.82 -18.68 11.54
C ASP A 415 16.36 -19.04 10.15
N GLU A 416 15.74 -20.02 9.51
CA GLU A 416 16.11 -20.50 8.17
C GLU A 416 16.03 -19.38 7.11
N THR A 417 15.13 -18.41 7.28
CA THR A 417 14.97 -17.29 6.33
C THR A 417 16.15 -16.34 6.41
N THR A 418 16.55 -15.99 7.63
CA THR A 418 17.73 -15.15 7.89
C THR A 418 19.01 -15.82 7.35
N GLN A 419 19.21 -17.11 7.64
CA GLN A 419 20.33 -17.88 7.10
C GLN A 419 20.36 -17.86 5.57
N THR A 420 19.20 -18.10 4.94
CA THR A 420 19.09 -18.13 3.47
C THR A 420 19.40 -16.77 2.85
N ASN A 421 18.91 -15.68 3.43
CA ASN A 421 19.15 -14.33 2.93
C ASN A 421 20.61 -13.92 3.11
N ALA A 422 21.24 -14.27 4.25
CA ALA A 422 22.65 -14.03 4.50
C ALA A 422 23.52 -14.73 3.45
N LEU A 423 23.27 -16.03 3.21
CA LEU A 423 23.98 -16.79 2.18
C LEU A 423 23.76 -16.22 0.77
N ALA A 424 22.54 -15.75 0.46
CA ALA A 424 22.26 -15.11 -0.83
C ALA A 424 23.07 -13.81 -0.99
N ALA A 425 23.16 -12.98 0.05
CA ALA A 425 23.97 -11.76 0.04
C ALA A 425 25.46 -12.08 -0.16
N LEU A 426 26.00 -12.98 0.65
CA LEU A 426 27.39 -13.41 0.55
C LEU A 426 27.71 -14.06 -0.81
N GLY A 427 26.75 -14.82 -1.37
CA GLY A 427 26.88 -15.39 -2.71
C GLY A 427 26.99 -14.33 -3.80
N LYS A 428 26.26 -13.24 -3.69
CA LYS A 428 26.36 -12.11 -4.62
C LYS A 428 27.68 -11.37 -4.49
N ILE A 429 28.12 -11.11 -3.26
CA ILE A 429 29.42 -10.50 -2.99
C ILE A 429 30.54 -11.41 -3.53
N ALA A 430 30.48 -12.71 -3.24
CA ALA A 430 31.50 -13.66 -3.66
C ALA A 430 31.57 -13.84 -5.20
N SER A 431 30.43 -13.69 -5.90
CA SER A 431 30.41 -13.76 -7.36
C SER A 431 31.19 -12.63 -8.02
N ASP A 432 31.07 -11.42 -7.47
CA ASP A 432 31.70 -10.22 -8.04
C ASP A 432 33.07 -9.94 -7.40
N TYR A 433 33.27 -10.33 -6.13
CA TYR A 433 34.46 -10.07 -5.32
C TYR A 433 34.88 -11.30 -4.49
N PRO A 434 35.41 -12.35 -5.13
CA PRO A 434 35.75 -13.62 -4.45
C PRO A 434 36.71 -13.46 -3.27
N ASP A 435 37.70 -12.56 -3.37
CA ASP A 435 38.68 -12.29 -2.31
C ASP A 435 38.04 -11.78 -1.01
N ALA A 436 36.91 -11.03 -1.12
CA ALA A 436 36.19 -10.54 0.04
C ALA A 436 35.41 -11.65 0.76
N ALA A 437 35.00 -12.69 0.05
CA ALA A 437 34.20 -13.78 0.58
C ALA A 437 35.05 -14.98 1.04
N GLU A 438 36.37 -15.04 0.72
CA GLU A 438 37.27 -16.12 1.09
C GLU A 438 37.30 -16.41 2.61
N PRO A 439 37.31 -15.39 3.53
CA PRO A 439 37.31 -15.62 4.97
C PRO A 439 36.06 -16.34 5.51
N ILE A 440 34.97 -16.41 4.74
CA ILE A 440 33.74 -17.06 5.20
C ILE A 440 33.69 -18.57 4.92
N VAL A 441 34.68 -19.15 4.26
CA VAL A 441 34.67 -20.58 3.86
C VAL A 441 34.50 -21.50 5.07
N ASP A 442 35.17 -21.21 6.19
CA ASP A 442 35.03 -21.99 7.43
C ASP A 442 33.57 -22.01 7.92
N GLU A 443 32.90 -20.86 7.89
CA GLU A 443 31.52 -20.70 8.32
C GLU A 443 30.53 -21.34 7.34
N LEU A 444 30.80 -21.25 6.03
CA LEU A 444 30.03 -21.98 5.02
C LEU A 444 30.07 -23.48 5.23
N VAL A 445 31.24 -24.01 5.58
CA VAL A 445 31.39 -25.43 5.86
C VAL A 445 30.64 -25.84 7.13
N ALA A 446 30.63 -24.99 8.16
CA ALA A 446 29.89 -25.26 9.40
C ALA A 446 28.38 -25.43 9.17
N VAL A 447 27.80 -24.69 8.24
CA VAL A 447 26.34 -24.79 7.94
C VAL A 447 25.98 -25.93 6.97
N LEU A 448 26.94 -26.64 6.41
CA LEU A 448 26.67 -27.79 5.52
C LEU A 448 25.91 -28.93 6.22
N ASP A 449 26.01 -29.06 7.53
CA ASP A 449 25.36 -30.10 8.32
C ASP A 449 24.04 -29.64 8.99
N CYS A 450 23.59 -28.40 8.76
CA CYS A 450 22.32 -27.90 9.33
C CYS A 450 21.12 -28.66 8.74
N ASP A 451 19.99 -28.69 9.49
CA ASP A 451 18.77 -29.38 9.06
C ASP A 451 18.06 -28.71 7.87
N ALA A 452 18.28 -27.40 7.68
CA ALA A 452 17.65 -26.60 6.65
C ALA A 452 18.20 -26.89 5.24
N LYS A 453 17.42 -27.59 4.41
CA LYS A 453 17.82 -27.99 3.04
C LYS A 453 18.25 -26.84 2.14
N ARG A 454 17.57 -25.68 2.26
CA ARG A 454 17.89 -24.49 1.45
C ARG A 454 19.23 -23.90 1.83
N VAL A 455 19.49 -23.83 3.14
CA VAL A 455 20.76 -23.32 3.68
C VAL A 455 21.92 -24.18 3.19
N ARG A 456 21.83 -25.51 3.37
CA ARG A 456 22.88 -26.43 2.87
C ARG A 456 23.10 -26.28 1.37
N ASN A 457 22.01 -26.23 0.59
CA ASN A 457 22.11 -26.07 -0.86
C ASN A 457 22.81 -24.76 -1.27
N ASN A 458 22.44 -23.64 -0.64
CA ASN A 458 23.03 -22.34 -0.94
C ASN A 458 24.50 -22.29 -0.49
N ALA A 459 24.83 -22.85 0.68
CA ALA A 459 26.21 -22.92 1.16
C ALA A 459 27.11 -23.74 0.23
N VAL A 460 26.66 -24.93 -0.20
CA VAL A 460 27.41 -25.74 -1.18
C VAL A 460 27.51 -25.02 -2.53
N GLY A 461 26.46 -24.32 -2.95
CA GLY A 461 26.48 -23.51 -4.18
C GLY A 461 27.53 -22.42 -4.10
N LEU A 462 27.57 -21.67 -3.00
CA LEU A 462 28.55 -20.61 -2.78
C LEU A 462 29.98 -21.16 -2.70
N LEU A 463 30.19 -22.29 -2.04
CA LEU A 463 31.50 -22.99 -2.08
C LEU A 463 31.92 -23.37 -3.50
N GLY A 464 30.95 -23.78 -4.34
CA GLY A 464 31.21 -24.04 -5.76
C GLY A 464 31.61 -22.78 -6.55
N ASP A 465 31.04 -21.63 -6.24
CA ASP A 465 31.39 -20.35 -6.89
C ASP A 465 32.78 -19.88 -6.41
N LEU A 466 33.04 -19.92 -5.11
CA LEU A 466 34.38 -19.66 -4.57
C LEU A 466 35.46 -20.61 -5.13
N ALA A 467 35.12 -21.88 -5.34
CA ALA A 467 36.05 -22.86 -5.91
C ALA A 467 36.47 -22.53 -7.36
N GLN A 468 35.72 -21.70 -8.07
CA GLN A 468 36.09 -21.28 -9.41
C GLN A 468 37.29 -20.32 -9.40
N GLU A 469 37.32 -19.38 -8.44
CA GLU A 469 38.36 -18.36 -8.33
C GLU A 469 39.44 -18.77 -7.32
N HIS A 470 39.06 -19.46 -6.24
CA HIS A 470 39.94 -19.87 -5.12
C HIS A 470 39.90 -21.38 -4.86
N PRO A 471 40.22 -22.25 -5.85
CA PRO A 471 40.08 -23.70 -5.70
C PRO A 471 40.98 -24.26 -4.59
N ALA A 472 42.13 -23.60 -4.31
CA ALA A 472 43.08 -24.05 -3.28
C ALA A 472 42.53 -23.92 -1.86
N VAL A 473 41.66 -22.94 -1.60
CA VAL A 473 41.01 -22.75 -0.29
C VAL A 473 39.91 -23.77 -0.10
N VAL A 474 39.02 -23.91 -1.11
CA VAL A 474 37.84 -24.78 -1.02
C VAL A 474 38.23 -26.27 -0.97
N ILE A 475 39.31 -26.68 -1.63
CA ILE A 475 39.73 -28.10 -1.65
C ILE A 475 40.13 -28.65 -0.28
N GLU A 476 40.52 -27.78 0.65
CA GLU A 476 40.84 -28.20 2.03
C GLU A 476 39.63 -28.85 2.73
N TYR A 477 38.42 -28.53 2.28
CA TYR A 477 37.14 -29.03 2.80
C TYR A 477 36.51 -30.11 1.91
N ALA A 478 37.28 -30.76 1.05
CA ALA A 478 36.81 -31.78 0.11
C ALA A 478 36.00 -32.89 0.79
N ASP A 479 36.32 -33.30 2.03
CA ASP A 479 35.61 -34.34 2.77
C ASP A 479 34.18 -33.90 3.14
N GLN A 480 34.02 -32.69 3.67
CA GLN A 480 32.74 -32.11 4.06
C GLN A 480 31.84 -31.86 2.81
N ILE A 481 32.45 -31.38 1.73
CA ILE A 481 31.72 -31.16 0.46
C ILE A 481 31.30 -32.50 -0.15
N ALA A 482 32.20 -33.51 -0.14
CA ALA A 482 31.88 -34.83 -0.67
C ALA A 482 30.79 -35.54 0.13
N ALA A 483 30.69 -35.31 1.44
CA ALA A 483 29.55 -35.79 2.22
C ALA A 483 28.20 -35.28 1.71
N ARG A 484 28.15 -34.13 1.04
CA ARG A 484 26.91 -33.59 0.42
C ARG A 484 26.52 -34.30 -0.87
N LEU A 485 27.35 -35.17 -1.43
CA LEU A 485 26.93 -36.08 -2.51
C LEU A 485 25.87 -37.09 -2.05
N GLU A 486 25.71 -37.27 -0.73
CA GLU A 486 24.69 -38.14 -0.12
C GLU A 486 23.46 -37.34 0.39
N ASP A 487 23.40 -36.02 0.14
CA ASP A 487 22.27 -35.19 0.60
C ASP A 487 20.94 -35.62 -0.04
N ASN A 488 19.86 -35.55 0.73
CA ASN A 488 18.50 -35.85 0.23
C ASN A 488 17.97 -34.78 -0.76
N ASN A 489 18.59 -33.60 -0.82
CA ASN A 489 18.28 -32.59 -1.82
C ASN A 489 19.14 -32.80 -3.08
N ILE A 490 18.46 -32.99 -4.20
CA ILE A 490 19.10 -33.19 -5.51
C ILE A 490 20.04 -32.05 -5.89
N GLN A 491 19.60 -30.79 -5.63
CA GLN A 491 20.39 -29.61 -5.98
C GLN A 491 21.65 -29.50 -5.11
N ALA A 492 21.60 -29.90 -3.84
CA ALA A 492 22.77 -29.95 -2.98
C ALA A 492 23.80 -30.97 -3.51
N ARG A 493 23.35 -32.15 -3.98
CA ARG A 493 24.24 -33.14 -4.58
C ARG A 493 24.87 -32.65 -5.89
N VAL A 494 24.07 -31.98 -6.75
CA VAL A 494 24.60 -31.34 -7.97
C VAL A 494 25.64 -30.28 -7.64
N ASN A 495 25.32 -29.37 -6.73
CA ASN A 495 26.23 -28.29 -6.31
C ASN A 495 27.52 -28.86 -5.70
N ALA A 496 27.44 -29.92 -4.87
CA ALA A 496 28.61 -30.60 -4.31
C ALA A 496 29.51 -31.18 -5.40
N SER A 497 28.92 -31.83 -6.39
CA SER A 497 29.68 -32.39 -7.51
C SER A 497 30.40 -31.31 -8.34
N ILE A 498 29.78 -30.14 -8.51
CA ILE A 498 30.36 -28.96 -9.18
C ILE A 498 31.49 -28.35 -8.32
N ALA A 499 31.25 -28.17 -7.01
CA ALA A 499 32.25 -27.61 -6.10
C ALA A 499 33.51 -28.48 -6.05
N LEU A 500 33.36 -29.80 -5.93
CA LEU A 500 34.45 -30.73 -5.98
C LEU A 500 35.19 -30.73 -7.33
N GLN A 501 34.46 -30.57 -8.44
CA GLN A 501 35.06 -30.53 -9.77
C GLN A 501 35.97 -29.31 -9.92
N ARG A 502 35.49 -28.14 -9.49
CA ARG A 502 36.23 -26.87 -9.55
C ARG A 502 37.43 -26.90 -8.56
N ALA A 503 37.19 -27.26 -7.30
CA ALA A 503 38.21 -27.32 -6.29
C ALA A 503 39.30 -28.39 -6.58
N GLY A 504 38.91 -29.50 -7.19
CA GLY A 504 39.80 -30.61 -7.53
C GLY A 504 40.89 -30.27 -8.55
N GLU A 505 40.79 -29.14 -9.23
CA GLU A 505 41.87 -28.62 -10.09
C GLU A 505 43.12 -28.24 -9.28
N ALA A 506 42.95 -27.78 -8.02
CA ALA A 506 44.04 -27.39 -7.15
C ALA A 506 44.74 -28.60 -6.51
N ASP A 507 44.01 -29.60 -6.04
CA ASP A 507 44.56 -30.81 -5.44
C ASP A 507 43.78 -32.10 -5.82
N PRO A 508 44.19 -32.78 -6.89
CA PRO A 508 43.59 -34.07 -7.26
C PRO A 508 43.75 -35.17 -6.22
N VAL A 509 44.72 -35.05 -5.25
CA VAL A 509 44.91 -36.04 -4.19
C VAL A 509 43.78 -36.01 -3.18
N ALA A 510 43.30 -34.80 -2.81
CA ALA A 510 42.14 -34.61 -1.95
C ALA A 510 40.87 -35.25 -2.55
N ILE A 511 40.69 -35.14 -3.87
CA ILE A 511 39.56 -35.79 -4.59
C ILE A 511 39.71 -37.31 -4.57
N ARG A 512 40.92 -37.87 -4.78
CA ARG A 512 41.15 -39.31 -4.68
C ARG A 512 40.84 -39.87 -3.31
N ALA A 513 41.02 -39.06 -2.25
CA ALA A 513 40.67 -39.45 -0.89
C ALA A 513 39.16 -39.68 -0.71
N GLN A 514 38.32 -39.19 -1.62
CA GLN A 514 36.86 -39.34 -1.61
C GLN A 514 36.36 -40.50 -2.48
N GLN A 515 37.22 -41.42 -2.87
CA GLN A 515 36.95 -42.51 -3.80
C GLN A 515 35.63 -43.23 -3.52
N ASP A 516 35.39 -43.67 -2.28
CA ASP A 516 34.17 -44.46 -1.94
C ASP A 516 32.87 -43.69 -2.17
N ARG A 517 32.86 -42.39 -1.83
CA ARG A 517 31.68 -41.52 -2.07
C ARG A 517 31.47 -41.22 -3.55
N LEU A 518 32.55 -41.02 -4.29
CA LEU A 518 32.46 -40.80 -5.74
C LEU A 518 32.01 -42.06 -6.46
N GLU A 519 32.44 -43.25 -6.04
CA GLU A 519 31.98 -44.52 -6.59
C GLU A 519 30.46 -44.71 -6.33
N ALA A 520 30.00 -44.46 -5.09
CA ALA A 520 28.58 -44.51 -4.76
C ALA A 520 27.75 -43.50 -5.58
N ALA A 521 28.28 -42.31 -5.82
CA ALA A 521 27.57 -41.25 -6.58
C ALA A 521 27.48 -41.53 -8.10
N LEU A 522 28.18 -42.52 -8.63
CA LEU A 522 27.98 -43.01 -10.00
C LEU A 522 26.59 -43.66 -10.19
N GLU A 523 25.91 -44.07 -9.11
CA GLU A 523 24.57 -44.63 -9.11
C GLU A 523 23.48 -43.58 -8.75
N ASP A 524 23.83 -42.27 -8.65
CA ASP A 524 22.90 -41.22 -8.28
C ASP A 524 21.70 -41.17 -9.25
N PRO A 525 20.47 -40.96 -8.74
CA PRO A 525 19.29 -40.78 -9.60
C PRO A 525 19.41 -39.60 -10.58
N SER A 526 20.17 -38.53 -10.24
CA SER A 526 20.38 -37.39 -11.11
C SER A 526 21.46 -37.68 -12.16
N PRO A 527 21.15 -37.55 -13.44
CA PRO A 527 22.16 -37.68 -14.50
C PRO A 527 23.26 -36.60 -14.40
N GLU A 528 22.91 -35.39 -13.89
CA GLU A 528 23.88 -34.31 -13.70
C GLU A 528 24.96 -34.69 -12.68
N VAL A 529 24.56 -35.27 -11.54
CA VAL A 529 25.52 -35.77 -10.53
C VAL A 529 26.40 -36.84 -11.14
N ARG A 530 25.81 -37.86 -11.80
CA ARG A 530 26.58 -38.93 -12.43
C ARG A 530 27.59 -38.41 -13.47
N ALA A 531 27.17 -37.46 -14.32
CA ALA A 531 28.04 -36.85 -15.33
C ALA A 531 29.21 -36.07 -14.72
N ASN A 532 28.92 -35.26 -13.68
CA ASN A 532 29.95 -34.49 -12.97
C ASN A 532 30.95 -35.43 -12.23
N VAL A 533 30.45 -36.49 -11.61
CA VAL A 533 31.28 -37.49 -10.92
C VAL A 533 32.17 -38.27 -11.92
N CYS A 534 31.67 -38.65 -13.08
CA CYS A 534 32.49 -39.20 -14.16
C CYS A 534 33.65 -38.25 -14.55
N SER A 535 33.34 -36.95 -14.65
CA SER A 535 34.33 -35.92 -14.95
C SER A 535 35.37 -35.79 -13.84
N LEU A 536 34.95 -35.81 -12.56
CA LEU A 536 35.83 -35.80 -11.39
C LEU A 536 36.81 -37.00 -11.39
N ILE A 537 36.26 -38.20 -11.61
CA ILE A 537 37.04 -39.45 -11.67
C ILE A 537 38.10 -39.36 -12.74
N GLY A 538 37.76 -38.90 -13.95
CA GLY A 538 38.72 -38.74 -15.03
C GLY A 538 39.78 -37.67 -14.79
N ASN A 539 39.38 -36.51 -14.21
CA ASN A 539 40.30 -35.40 -13.93
C ASN A 539 41.30 -35.73 -12.82
N ALA A 540 40.82 -36.33 -11.72
CA ALA A 540 41.63 -36.62 -10.55
C ALA A 540 42.31 -37.99 -10.63
N TYR A 541 42.06 -38.78 -11.65
CA TYR A 541 42.56 -40.16 -11.77
C TYR A 541 42.12 -41.02 -10.57
N VAL A 542 40.85 -40.96 -10.21
CA VAL A 542 40.29 -41.76 -9.10
C VAL A 542 40.20 -43.22 -9.53
N SER A 543 40.68 -44.12 -8.68
CA SER A 543 40.63 -45.55 -8.96
C SER A 543 39.25 -46.12 -8.69
N VAL A 544 38.45 -46.32 -9.73
CA VAL A 544 37.14 -46.96 -9.68
C VAL A 544 37.12 -48.20 -10.58
N PRO A 545 36.19 -49.17 -10.39
CA PRO A 545 36.05 -50.30 -11.32
C PRO A 545 35.75 -49.78 -12.72
N ILE A 546 36.63 -50.10 -13.69
CA ILE A 546 36.46 -49.69 -15.08
C ILE A 546 35.18 -50.27 -15.68
N GLU A 547 34.78 -51.46 -15.21
CA GLU A 547 33.54 -52.14 -15.61
C GLU A 547 32.30 -51.27 -15.33
N THR A 548 32.27 -50.54 -14.18
CA THR A 548 31.17 -49.60 -13.84
C THR A 548 31.08 -48.46 -14.87
N LEU A 549 32.19 -47.82 -15.18
CA LEU A 549 32.23 -46.75 -16.19
C LEU A 549 31.92 -47.28 -17.60
N ALA A 550 32.32 -48.49 -17.92
CA ALA A 550 32.00 -49.11 -19.21
C ALA A 550 30.49 -49.43 -19.35
N GLU A 551 29.87 -49.90 -18.26
CA GLU A 551 28.41 -50.11 -18.24
C GLU A 551 27.66 -48.78 -18.39
N MET A 552 28.07 -47.74 -17.70
CA MET A 552 27.47 -46.39 -17.84
C MET A 552 27.65 -45.84 -19.25
N LYS A 553 28.81 -46.01 -19.86
CA LYS A 553 29.06 -45.58 -21.26
C LYS A 553 28.12 -46.24 -22.24
N GLU A 554 27.79 -47.51 -22.03
CA GLU A 554 26.94 -48.28 -22.96
C GLU A 554 25.47 -48.13 -22.66
N ASN A 555 25.06 -48.05 -21.39
CA ASN A 555 23.70 -48.31 -20.96
C ASN A 555 23.03 -47.13 -20.20
N ASP A 556 23.75 -46.06 -19.81
CA ASP A 556 23.10 -44.95 -19.12
C ASP A 556 22.06 -44.29 -20.02
N LEU A 557 20.93 -43.91 -19.43
CA LEU A 557 19.81 -43.29 -20.18
C LEU A 557 20.18 -41.89 -20.70
N ASP A 558 21.06 -41.17 -19.98
CA ASP A 558 21.49 -39.83 -20.33
C ASP A 558 22.71 -39.84 -21.24
N GLU A 559 22.65 -39.08 -22.34
CA GLU A 559 23.73 -39.01 -23.32
C GLU A 559 25.01 -38.40 -22.76
N THR A 560 24.85 -37.33 -21.94
CA THR A 560 25.99 -36.64 -21.30
C THR A 560 26.74 -37.57 -20.35
N VAL A 561 25.99 -38.40 -19.61
CA VAL A 561 26.62 -39.42 -18.72
C VAL A 561 27.41 -40.42 -19.55
N ARG A 562 26.84 -40.96 -20.66
CA ARG A 562 27.59 -41.88 -21.54
C ARG A 562 28.87 -41.29 -22.09
N GLU A 563 28.83 -40.03 -22.53
CA GLU A 563 30.00 -39.31 -23.04
C GLU A 563 31.07 -39.12 -21.96
N ARG A 564 30.65 -38.66 -20.76
CA ARG A 564 31.56 -38.41 -19.63
C ARG A 564 32.19 -39.71 -19.09
N ALA A 565 31.41 -40.79 -19.01
CA ALA A 565 31.94 -42.11 -18.66
C ALA A 565 32.99 -42.59 -19.67
N GLY A 566 32.68 -42.46 -20.98
CA GLY A 566 33.65 -42.80 -22.04
C GLY A 566 34.91 -41.96 -21.99
N TRP A 567 34.80 -40.68 -21.68
CA TRP A 567 35.92 -39.78 -21.50
C TRP A 567 36.75 -40.16 -20.25
N ALA A 568 36.10 -40.45 -19.11
CA ALA A 568 36.78 -40.87 -17.88
C ALA A 568 37.59 -42.15 -18.11
N ILE A 569 37.06 -43.15 -18.80
CA ILE A 569 37.79 -44.36 -19.19
C ILE A 569 39.06 -43.97 -19.95
N SER A 570 38.98 -43.10 -20.96
CA SER A 570 40.13 -42.70 -21.78
C SER A 570 41.22 -41.97 -20.99
N ARG A 571 40.90 -41.46 -19.80
CA ARG A 571 41.84 -40.81 -18.89
C ARG A 571 42.51 -41.77 -17.91
N LEU A 572 41.84 -42.87 -17.58
CA LEU A 572 42.31 -43.89 -16.64
C LEU A 572 43.15 -44.98 -17.31
N ASP A 573 42.95 -45.23 -18.63
CA ASP A 573 43.78 -46.09 -19.46
C ASP A 573 45.15 -45.45 -19.77
#